data_a12ea1ef7e20fd265d80c7ce049e0794
#
_entry.id   a12ea1ef7e20fd265d80c7ce049e0794
#
_cell.length_a   1.000
_cell.length_b   1.000
_cell.length_c   1.000
_cell.angle_alpha   90.00
_cell.angle_beta   90.00
_cell.angle_gamma   90.00
#
_symmetry.space_group_name_H-M   'P 1'
#
loop_
_entity.id
_entity.type
_entity.pdbx_description
1 polymer ?
#
loop_
_entity_poly.entity_id
_entity_poly.type
_entity_poly.pdbx_seq_one_letter_code
_entity_poly.pdbx_strand_id
1 'polypeptide(L)'
;GSGSWSDFANHWATTSGGSAFHSSIPNLNDDVFFDAQSFTAINQFVQLDSTFYFCKNMDWTGALYMPSIEGMGATLKVYGSLTFIDNMIVNQISFAFSSTQTGVNIDTREKELGYIQFNGSGSFVLQSPLYCSGNIELTDGSLDANGNNIHCNSFTKTVLPVLTTGDITVTIAGTSFSTQPRKFQALGTITGS
;
A
#
# COMPACT_ATOMS: atom_id res chain seq x y z
N GLY A 1 0.22 -16.31 -13.80
CA GLY A 1 1.25 -15.93 -14.81
C GLY A 1 1.54 -14.44 -14.79
N SER A 2 2.47 -13.97 -15.64
CA SER A 2 2.69 -12.52 -15.81
C SER A 2 1.56 -11.88 -16.61
N GLY A 3 1.23 -10.63 -16.28
CA GLY A 3 0.24 -9.87 -17.03
C GLY A 3 0.07 -8.44 -16.59
N SER A 4 -0.63 -7.68 -17.42
CA SER A 4 -1.03 -6.31 -17.11
C SER A 4 -2.23 -6.31 -16.20
N TRP A 5 -2.29 -5.33 -15.29
CA TRP A 5 -3.45 -5.14 -14.42
C TRP A 5 -4.72 -4.89 -15.23
N SER A 6 -4.60 -4.22 -16.39
CA SER A 6 -5.73 -3.93 -17.27
C SER A 6 -6.27 -5.14 -18.03
N ASP A 7 -5.52 -6.24 -18.12
CA ASP A 7 -5.91 -7.44 -18.86
C ASP A 7 -6.80 -8.36 -18.01
N PHE A 8 -8.00 -7.88 -17.71
CA PHE A 8 -8.97 -8.61 -16.88
C PHE A 8 -9.44 -9.91 -17.54
N ALA A 9 -9.50 -9.95 -18.85
CA ALA A 9 -10.03 -11.09 -19.60
C ALA A 9 -9.15 -12.35 -19.56
N ASN A 10 -7.86 -12.19 -19.16
CA ASN A 10 -6.91 -13.30 -19.14
C ASN A 10 -6.26 -13.50 -17.75
N HIS A 11 -6.34 -12.52 -16.85
CA HIS A 11 -5.59 -12.56 -15.60
C HIS A 11 -6.42 -12.43 -14.33
N TRP A 12 -7.60 -11.83 -14.37
CA TRP A 12 -8.45 -11.69 -13.18
C TRP A 12 -9.52 -12.78 -13.14
N ALA A 13 -9.17 -13.93 -12.54
CA ALA A 13 -10.11 -15.02 -12.34
C ALA A 13 -11.07 -14.74 -11.18
N THR A 14 -12.31 -15.24 -11.27
CA THR A 14 -13.32 -15.10 -10.23
C THR A 14 -13.11 -16.03 -9.02
N THR A 15 -12.22 -17.01 -9.17
CA THR A 15 -11.80 -17.96 -8.11
C THR A 15 -10.33 -18.31 -8.29
N SER A 16 -9.66 -18.69 -7.20
CA SER A 16 -8.26 -19.15 -7.23
C SER A 16 -8.03 -20.24 -8.26
N GLY A 17 -7.07 -20.05 -9.17
CA GLY A 17 -6.75 -20.99 -10.26
C GLY A 17 -7.88 -21.22 -11.26
N GLY A 18 -8.93 -20.43 -11.22
CA GLY A 18 -10.11 -20.59 -12.06
C GLY A 18 -9.88 -20.16 -13.51
N SER A 19 -10.75 -20.67 -14.41
CA SER A 19 -10.77 -20.30 -15.83
C SER A 19 -11.92 -19.34 -16.19
N ALA A 20 -12.76 -18.98 -15.23
CA ALA A 20 -13.75 -17.92 -15.39
C ALA A 20 -13.14 -16.57 -14.98
N PHE A 21 -13.11 -15.63 -15.90
CA PHE A 21 -12.52 -14.33 -15.70
C PHE A 21 -13.57 -13.25 -15.42
N HIS A 22 -13.13 -12.18 -14.76
CA HIS A 22 -13.95 -11.00 -14.54
C HIS A 22 -14.21 -10.26 -15.85
N SER A 23 -15.27 -9.45 -15.86
CA SER A 23 -15.64 -8.57 -16.99
C SER A 23 -15.03 -7.18 -16.91
N SER A 24 -14.28 -6.90 -15.86
CA SER A 24 -13.63 -5.61 -15.60
C SER A 24 -12.37 -5.78 -14.73
N ILE A 25 -11.53 -4.76 -14.73
CA ILE A 25 -10.42 -4.67 -13.78
C ILE A 25 -10.95 -4.47 -12.35
N PRO A 26 -10.15 -4.84 -11.32
CA PRO A 26 -10.50 -4.55 -9.94
C PRO A 26 -10.77 -3.07 -9.67
N ASN A 27 -11.74 -2.79 -8.83
CA ASN A 27 -12.12 -1.45 -8.41
C ASN A 27 -12.07 -1.32 -6.87
N LEU A 28 -12.44 -0.18 -6.34
CA LEU A 28 -12.37 0.13 -4.90
C LEU A 28 -13.20 -0.77 -3.97
N ASN A 29 -14.09 -1.61 -4.50
CA ASN A 29 -14.90 -2.56 -3.73
C ASN A 29 -14.38 -4.00 -3.85
N ASP A 30 -13.42 -4.27 -4.71
CA ASP A 30 -12.94 -5.60 -5.00
C ASP A 30 -11.73 -5.95 -4.15
N ASP A 31 -11.78 -7.11 -3.50
CA ASP A 31 -10.65 -7.71 -2.81
C ASP A 31 -9.77 -8.45 -3.84
N VAL A 32 -8.48 -8.17 -3.83
CA VAL A 32 -7.49 -8.75 -4.74
C VAL A 32 -6.62 -9.73 -3.98
N PHE A 33 -6.54 -10.96 -4.48
CA PHE A 33 -5.75 -12.04 -3.90
C PHE A 33 -4.74 -12.58 -4.90
N PHE A 34 -3.50 -12.74 -4.43
CA PHE A 34 -2.47 -13.48 -5.13
C PHE A 34 -2.02 -14.65 -4.26
N ASP A 35 -2.27 -15.85 -4.72
CA ASP A 35 -2.04 -17.10 -3.98
C ASP A 35 -1.13 -18.07 -4.73
N ALA A 36 -1.07 -19.32 -4.26
CA ALA A 36 -0.23 -20.38 -4.85
C ALA A 36 -0.56 -20.72 -6.32
N GLN A 37 -1.74 -20.33 -6.81
CA GLN A 37 -2.18 -20.58 -8.19
C GLN A 37 -1.93 -19.38 -9.11
N SER A 38 -1.59 -18.22 -8.54
CA SER A 38 -1.45 -16.97 -9.30
C SER A 38 -0.21 -16.95 -10.19
N PHE A 39 0.87 -17.58 -9.73
CA PHE A 39 2.15 -17.62 -10.44
C PHE A 39 2.63 -19.07 -10.57
N THR A 40 3.23 -19.39 -11.71
CA THR A 40 3.65 -20.76 -12.07
C THR A 40 5.15 -20.91 -12.30
N ALA A 41 5.88 -19.78 -12.35
CA ALA A 41 7.32 -19.73 -12.54
C ALA A 41 7.93 -18.51 -11.83
N ILE A 42 9.23 -18.56 -11.57
CA ILE A 42 9.99 -17.44 -11.01
C ILE A 42 9.96 -16.22 -11.95
N ASN A 43 10.07 -15.02 -11.35
CA ASN A 43 10.11 -13.73 -12.04
C ASN A 43 8.84 -13.41 -12.87
N GLN A 44 7.72 -14.03 -12.55
CA GLN A 44 6.44 -13.55 -13.07
C GLN A 44 6.00 -12.28 -12.36
N PHE A 45 5.25 -11.43 -13.05
CA PHE A 45 4.95 -10.10 -12.59
C PHE A 45 3.51 -9.68 -12.87
N VAL A 46 3.06 -8.70 -12.08
CA VAL A 46 1.86 -7.91 -12.32
C VAL A 46 2.29 -6.51 -12.73
N GLN A 47 1.95 -6.10 -13.96
CA GLN A 47 2.29 -4.79 -14.49
C GLN A 47 1.13 -3.81 -14.27
N LEU A 48 1.38 -2.74 -13.53
CA LEU A 48 0.49 -1.58 -13.50
C LEU A 48 0.76 -0.73 -14.75
N ASP A 49 -0.05 -0.92 -15.77
CA ASP A 49 0.13 -0.36 -17.12
C ASP A 49 -0.64 0.96 -17.35
N SER A 50 -1.17 1.58 -16.28
CA SER A 50 -1.79 2.90 -16.29
C SER A 50 -1.39 3.69 -15.04
N THR A 51 -1.74 4.99 -15.01
CA THR A 51 -1.37 5.90 -13.93
C THR A 51 -2.02 5.56 -12.59
N PHE A 52 -3.27 5.08 -12.60
CA PHE A 52 -4.01 4.77 -11.38
C PHE A 52 -4.72 3.43 -11.49
N TYR A 53 -4.63 2.67 -10.39
CA TYR A 53 -5.41 1.47 -10.16
C TYR A 53 -6.00 1.45 -8.76
N PHE A 54 -7.01 0.59 -8.56
CA PHE A 54 -7.81 0.56 -7.34
C PHE A 54 -8.02 -0.87 -6.90
N CYS A 55 -8.06 -1.08 -5.59
CA CYS A 55 -8.61 -2.27 -4.97
C CYS A 55 -9.13 -1.93 -3.57
N LYS A 56 -9.98 -2.77 -3.01
CA LYS A 56 -10.34 -2.66 -1.60
C LYS A 56 -9.20 -3.21 -0.75
N ASN A 57 -9.07 -4.53 -0.65
CA ASN A 57 -7.94 -5.16 0.00
C ASN A 57 -7.00 -5.77 -1.05
N MET A 58 -5.71 -5.89 -0.69
CA MET A 58 -4.73 -6.62 -1.49
C MET A 58 -3.97 -7.58 -0.59
N ASP A 59 -4.02 -8.87 -0.93
CA ASP A 59 -3.39 -9.93 -0.16
C ASP A 59 -2.56 -10.84 -1.07
N TRP A 60 -1.26 -10.94 -0.75
CA TRP A 60 -0.31 -11.82 -1.45
C TRP A 60 0.00 -13.09 -0.67
N THR A 61 -0.75 -13.37 0.41
CA THR A 61 -0.51 -14.54 1.24
C THR A 61 -0.62 -15.82 0.44
N GLY A 62 0.47 -16.60 0.45
CA GLY A 62 0.56 -17.84 -0.28
C GLY A 62 1.05 -17.74 -1.73
N ALA A 63 1.28 -16.55 -2.28
CA ALA A 63 1.90 -16.41 -3.60
C ALA A 63 3.30 -17.05 -3.61
N LEU A 64 3.60 -17.78 -4.69
CA LEU A 64 4.83 -18.54 -4.85
C LEU A 64 5.70 -17.95 -5.96
N TYR A 65 6.94 -18.46 -6.07
CA TYR A 65 7.87 -18.18 -7.16
C TYR A 65 8.42 -16.74 -7.24
N MET A 66 8.51 -16.05 -6.11
CA MET A 66 9.10 -14.71 -6.05
C MET A 66 8.51 -13.74 -7.10
N PRO A 67 7.19 -13.52 -7.06
CA PRO A 67 6.53 -12.63 -8.01
C PRO A 67 6.94 -11.17 -7.79
N SER A 68 6.71 -10.35 -8.82
CA SER A 68 6.83 -8.90 -8.69
C SER A 68 5.52 -8.18 -9.00
N ILE A 69 5.38 -6.99 -8.40
CA ILE A 69 4.40 -5.98 -8.83
C ILE A 69 5.18 -4.75 -9.29
N GLU A 70 4.88 -4.28 -10.50
CA GLU A 70 5.68 -3.28 -11.19
C GLU A 70 4.80 -2.15 -11.73
N GLY A 71 5.31 -0.91 -11.71
CA GLY A 71 4.54 0.19 -12.25
C GLY A 71 5.34 1.48 -12.30
N MET A 72 5.94 1.81 -13.43
CA MET A 72 6.74 3.04 -13.60
C MET A 72 5.90 4.29 -13.36
N GLY A 73 5.89 4.78 -12.10
CA GLY A 73 5.15 5.95 -11.68
C GLY A 73 3.64 5.73 -11.50
N ALA A 74 3.16 4.50 -11.59
CA ALA A 74 1.78 4.17 -11.28
C ALA A 74 1.49 4.35 -9.79
N THR A 75 0.24 4.69 -9.47
CA THR A 75 -0.27 4.75 -8.11
C THR A 75 -1.37 3.70 -7.93
N LEU A 76 -1.16 2.79 -6.99
CA LEU A 76 -2.19 1.86 -6.54
C LEU A 76 -2.91 2.43 -5.33
N LYS A 77 -4.22 2.65 -5.47
CA LYS A 77 -5.08 3.12 -4.38
C LYS A 77 -5.74 1.95 -3.69
N VAL A 78 -5.42 1.79 -2.40
CA VAL A 78 -5.93 0.72 -1.54
C VAL A 78 -6.92 1.31 -0.55
N TYR A 79 -8.14 0.81 -0.57
CA TYR A 79 -9.25 1.28 0.27
C TYR A 79 -9.46 0.43 1.54
N GLY A 80 -8.62 -0.58 1.74
CA GLY A 80 -8.60 -1.48 2.87
C GLY A 80 -7.18 -1.89 3.22
N SER A 81 -6.98 -3.13 3.62
CA SER A 81 -5.70 -3.67 4.07
C SER A 81 -4.79 -4.08 2.91
N LEU A 82 -3.49 -3.98 3.16
CA LEU A 82 -2.43 -4.48 2.29
C LEU A 82 -1.61 -5.52 3.03
N THR A 83 -1.41 -6.68 2.41
CA THR A 83 -0.52 -7.73 2.93
C THR A 83 0.41 -8.21 1.82
N PHE A 84 1.71 -7.94 1.97
CA PHE A 84 2.76 -8.47 1.11
C PHE A 84 3.35 -9.76 1.69
N ILE A 85 4.28 -10.36 0.98
CA ILE A 85 5.07 -11.52 1.43
C ILE A 85 6.57 -11.21 1.34
N ASP A 86 7.38 -11.93 2.13
CA ASP A 86 8.83 -11.71 2.17
C ASP A 86 9.48 -11.98 0.81
N ASN A 87 9.00 -13.00 0.12
CA ASN A 87 9.59 -13.46 -1.14
C ASN A 87 8.88 -12.85 -2.37
N MET A 88 8.78 -11.52 -2.43
CA MET A 88 8.28 -10.77 -3.60
C MET A 88 9.11 -9.52 -3.86
N ILE A 89 8.93 -8.92 -5.02
CA ILE A 89 9.55 -7.65 -5.41
C ILE A 89 8.47 -6.62 -5.68
N VAL A 90 8.65 -5.41 -5.12
CA VAL A 90 7.83 -4.23 -5.44
C VAL A 90 8.72 -3.23 -6.17
N ASN A 91 8.34 -2.86 -7.39
CA ASN A 91 9.20 -2.07 -8.26
C ASN A 91 8.51 -0.78 -8.73
N GLN A 92 9.00 0.36 -8.22
CA GLN A 92 8.64 1.71 -8.65
C GLN A 92 7.15 2.06 -8.58
N ILE A 93 6.44 1.57 -7.55
CA ILE A 93 5.01 1.82 -7.35
C ILE A 93 4.82 2.80 -6.21
N SER A 94 3.92 3.76 -6.41
CA SER A 94 3.37 4.62 -5.39
C SER A 94 2.08 4.03 -4.83
N PHE A 95 1.80 4.30 -3.55
CA PHE A 95 0.58 3.81 -2.89
C PHE A 95 -0.22 4.98 -2.30
N ALA A 96 -1.54 4.90 -2.44
CA ALA A 96 -2.46 5.77 -1.73
C ALA A 96 -3.40 4.91 -0.88
N PHE A 97 -3.29 5.01 0.44
CA PHE A 97 -4.19 4.35 1.38
C PHE A 97 -5.37 5.26 1.69
N SER A 98 -6.55 4.87 1.20
CA SER A 98 -7.74 5.73 1.11
C SER A 98 -8.94 5.18 1.90
N SER A 99 -8.69 4.36 2.91
CA SER A 99 -9.74 3.75 3.73
C SER A 99 -10.42 4.76 4.66
N THR A 100 -11.72 4.58 4.85
CA THR A 100 -12.50 5.26 5.90
C THR A 100 -12.72 4.39 7.14
N GLN A 101 -12.21 3.15 7.12
CA GLN A 101 -12.34 2.20 8.22
C GLN A 101 -11.24 2.39 9.25
N THR A 102 -11.49 1.96 10.49
CA THR A 102 -10.50 1.97 11.56
C THR A 102 -9.74 0.66 11.62
N GLY A 103 -8.45 0.73 12.00
CA GLY A 103 -7.61 -0.46 12.22
C GLY A 103 -7.23 -1.20 10.93
N VAL A 104 -7.11 -0.47 9.82
CA VAL A 104 -6.68 -1.05 8.54
C VAL A 104 -5.22 -1.45 8.61
N ASN A 105 -4.92 -2.71 8.34
CA ASN A 105 -3.57 -3.26 8.44
C ASN A 105 -2.76 -3.00 7.17
N ILE A 106 -1.52 -2.52 7.36
CA ILE A 106 -0.55 -2.31 6.28
C ILE A 106 0.70 -3.13 6.60
N ASP A 107 0.84 -4.26 5.92
CA ASP A 107 1.98 -5.15 6.02
C ASP A 107 2.76 -5.16 4.71
N THR A 108 3.82 -4.36 4.65
CA THR A 108 4.67 -4.24 3.47
C THR A 108 5.81 -5.25 3.44
N ARG A 109 6.00 -6.04 4.51
CA ARG A 109 7.15 -6.95 4.63
C ARG A 109 8.48 -6.26 4.29
N GLU A 110 8.66 -5.04 4.79
CA GLU A 110 9.87 -4.23 4.55
C GLU A 110 10.16 -3.92 3.07
N LYS A 111 9.17 -4.09 2.17
CA LYS A 111 9.36 -3.71 0.77
C LYS A 111 9.41 -2.20 0.63
N GLU A 112 10.36 -1.73 -0.17
CA GLU A 112 10.48 -0.31 -0.47
C GLU A 112 9.39 0.13 -1.46
N LEU A 113 8.59 1.10 -1.04
CA LEU A 113 7.56 1.72 -1.85
C LEU A 113 8.06 3.06 -2.41
N GLY A 114 7.48 3.53 -3.50
CA GLY A 114 7.85 4.80 -4.12
C GLY A 114 7.39 6.00 -3.28
N TYR A 115 6.26 6.58 -3.62
CA TYR A 115 5.59 7.61 -2.84
C TYR A 115 4.41 7.00 -2.09
N ILE A 116 4.14 7.48 -0.87
CA ILE A 116 3.04 6.98 -0.05
C ILE A 116 2.15 8.13 0.39
N GLN A 117 0.85 7.98 0.19
CA GLN A 117 -0.16 8.90 0.70
C GLN A 117 -1.18 8.16 1.56
N PHE A 118 -1.43 8.66 2.77
CA PHE A 118 -2.56 8.30 3.61
C PHE A 118 -3.59 9.44 3.50
N ASN A 119 -4.69 9.18 2.80
CA ASN A 119 -5.71 10.21 2.49
C ASN A 119 -7.14 9.76 2.78
N GLY A 120 -7.31 8.62 3.43
CA GLY A 120 -8.59 8.18 3.95
C GLY A 120 -8.79 8.64 5.38
N SER A 121 -10.02 8.96 5.78
CA SER A 121 -10.37 9.42 7.13
C SER A 121 -10.32 8.33 8.21
N GLY A 122 -9.96 7.09 7.84
CA GLY A 122 -9.82 5.97 8.74
C GLY A 122 -8.52 5.95 9.55
N SER A 123 -8.22 4.83 10.16
CA SER A 123 -6.94 4.61 10.85
C SER A 123 -6.18 3.44 10.24
N PHE A 124 -4.88 3.62 10.06
CA PHE A 124 -3.97 2.67 9.45
C PHE A 124 -2.97 2.18 10.51
N VAL A 125 -2.70 0.87 10.54
CA VAL A 125 -1.82 0.24 11.52
C VAL A 125 -0.72 -0.53 10.78
N LEU A 126 0.54 -0.16 10.99
CA LEU A 126 1.66 -0.87 10.40
C LEU A 126 1.85 -2.23 11.07
N GLN A 127 2.01 -3.27 10.26
CA GLN A 127 2.31 -4.62 10.72
C GLN A 127 3.79 -5.00 10.50
N SER A 128 4.53 -4.17 9.75
CA SER A 128 5.96 -4.29 9.48
C SER A 128 6.57 -2.91 9.33
N PRO A 129 7.91 -2.75 9.41
CA PRO A 129 8.60 -1.51 9.09
C PRO A 129 8.21 -0.97 7.70
N LEU A 130 8.01 0.34 7.59
CA LEU A 130 7.60 1.00 6.35
C LEU A 130 8.79 1.70 5.71
N TYR A 131 9.17 1.23 4.53
CA TYR A 131 10.23 1.83 3.71
C TYR A 131 9.64 2.55 2.51
N CYS A 132 10.04 3.81 2.32
CA CYS A 132 9.58 4.67 1.23
C CYS A 132 10.79 5.39 0.62
N SER A 133 11.08 5.14 -0.65
CA SER A 133 12.16 5.84 -1.37
C SER A 133 11.81 7.30 -1.67
N GLY A 134 10.54 7.66 -1.62
CA GLY A 134 10.02 9.01 -1.79
C GLY A 134 9.55 9.65 -0.50
N ASN A 135 8.46 10.38 -0.60
CA ASN A 135 7.82 11.07 0.51
C ASN A 135 6.62 10.27 1.02
N ILE A 136 6.34 10.42 2.31
CA ILE A 136 5.08 9.99 2.93
C ILE A 136 4.27 11.24 3.25
N GLU A 137 3.01 11.25 2.80
CA GLU A 137 2.04 12.29 3.13
C GLU A 137 0.87 11.71 3.90
N LEU A 138 0.58 12.29 5.07
CA LEU A 138 -0.63 12.02 5.83
C LEU A 138 -1.55 13.22 5.68
N THR A 139 -2.55 13.11 4.81
CA THR A 139 -3.47 14.21 4.48
C THR A 139 -4.80 14.09 5.21
N ASP A 140 -5.17 12.90 5.67
CA ASP A 140 -6.37 12.65 6.46
C ASP A 140 -6.18 11.39 7.32
N GLY A 141 -7.03 11.19 8.32
CA GLY A 141 -7.03 10.02 9.19
C GLY A 141 -5.86 9.95 10.17
N SER A 142 -5.49 8.74 10.56
CA SER A 142 -4.39 8.48 11.49
C SER A 142 -3.52 7.31 11.05
N LEU A 143 -2.23 7.35 11.41
CA LEU A 143 -1.28 6.28 11.19
C LEU A 143 -0.67 5.88 12.53
N ASP A 144 -0.85 4.62 12.90
CA ASP A 144 -0.20 3.97 14.03
C ASP A 144 0.96 3.13 13.51
N ALA A 145 2.16 3.50 13.90
CA ALA A 145 3.37 2.74 13.54
C ALA A 145 3.46 1.39 14.28
N ASN A 146 2.68 1.19 15.36
CA ASN A 146 2.60 -0.07 16.11
C ASN A 146 3.99 -0.63 16.47
N GLY A 147 4.90 0.25 16.90
CA GLY A 147 6.30 -0.11 17.21
C GLY A 147 7.23 -0.32 16.02
N ASN A 148 6.75 -0.17 14.81
CA ASN A 148 7.55 -0.33 13.60
C ASN A 148 8.26 0.97 13.21
N ASN A 149 9.44 0.84 12.59
CA ASN A 149 10.19 1.96 12.06
C ASN A 149 9.59 2.46 10.74
N ILE A 150 9.71 3.78 10.51
CA ILE A 150 9.34 4.41 9.25
C ILE A 150 10.58 5.07 8.65
N HIS A 151 10.90 4.71 7.40
CA HIS A 151 12.02 5.24 6.63
C HIS A 151 11.48 5.93 5.37
N CYS A 152 11.81 7.22 5.18
CA CYS A 152 11.38 7.98 4.00
C CYS A 152 12.27 9.20 3.77
N ASN A 153 12.15 9.83 2.59
CA ASN A 153 12.85 11.09 2.30
C ASN A 153 12.25 12.26 3.08
N SER A 154 10.92 12.31 3.18
CA SER A 154 10.21 13.26 4.05
C SER A 154 8.89 12.68 4.51
N PHE A 155 8.47 13.08 5.71
CA PHE A 155 7.14 12.81 6.23
C PHE A 155 6.41 14.14 6.40
N THR A 156 5.29 14.31 5.72
CA THR A 156 4.51 15.54 5.76
C THR A 156 3.08 15.22 6.20
N LYS A 157 2.59 15.97 7.18
CA LYS A 157 1.18 16.03 7.52
C LYS A 157 0.60 17.30 6.93
N THR A 158 -0.38 17.18 6.06
CA THR A 158 -1.10 18.32 5.50
C THR A 158 -2.46 18.42 6.18
N VAL A 159 -2.69 19.51 6.89
CA VAL A 159 -4.04 19.84 7.38
C VAL A 159 -4.77 20.51 6.21
N LEU A 160 -5.76 19.86 5.68
CA LEU A 160 -6.71 20.54 4.79
C LEU A 160 -7.49 21.55 5.63
N PRO A 161 -7.69 22.80 5.16
CA PRO A 161 -8.40 23.84 5.90
C PRO A 161 -9.92 23.63 5.81
N VAL A 162 -10.41 22.48 6.18
CA VAL A 162 -11.85 22.20 6.26
C VAL A 162 -12.17 21.79 7.68
N LEU A 163 -12.97 22.64 8.29
CA LEU A 163 -13.79 22.44 9.48
C LEU A 163 -14.21 20.97 9.71
N THR A 164 -13.34 20.13 10.16
CA THR A 164 -13.74 18.88 10.74
C THR A 164 -12.82 18.55 11.88
N THR A 165 -13.42 18.49 13.01
CA THR A 165 -12.99 17.98 14.28
C THR A 165 -12.37 16.57 14.10
N GLY A 166 -11.07 16.50 13.96
CA GLY A 166 -10.34 15.24 13.94
C GLY A 166 -8.84 15.54 14.01
N ASP A 167 -8.23 15.32 15.15
CA ASP A 167 -6.79 15.36 15.26
C ASP A 167 -6.20 14.18 14.48
N ILE A 168 -5.29 14.48 13.58
CA ILE A 168 -4.47 13.44 12.95
C ILE A 168 -3.39 13.06 13.95
N THR A 169 -3.40 11.81 14.39
CA THR A 169 -2.37 11.26 15.26
C THR A 169 -1.41 10.40 14.44
N VAL A 170 -0.14 10.77 14.45
CA VAL A 170 0.93 9.88 14.00
C VAL A 170 1.55 9.33 15.26
N THR A 171 1.33 8.06 15.55
CA THR A 171 1.99 7.37 16.64
C THR A 171 3.17 6.61 16.06
N ILE A 172 4.38 7.05 16.38
CA ILE A 172 5.61 6.37 16.04
C ILE A 172 6.10 5.70 17.31
N ALA A 173 5.71 4.45 17.50
CA ALA A 173 6.21 3.59 18.57
C ALA A 173 7.39 2.79 18.00
N GLY A 174 8.58 3.33 18.08
CA GLY A 174 9.79 2.70 17.58
C GLY A 174 11.00 3.62 17.69
N THR A 175 12.18 3.07 17.53
CA THR A 175 13.42 3.73 17.91
C THR A 175 14.05 4.64 16.87
N SER A 176 13.55 4.65 15.63
CA SER A 176 14.13 5.54 14.61
C SER A 176 13.11 6.04 13.60
N PHE A 177 13.10 7.34 13.45
CA PHE A 177 12.53 8.04 12.32
C PHE A 177 13.69 8.55 11.47
N SER A 178 13.85 8.03 10.26
CA SER A 178 14.93 8.43 9.35
C SER A 178 14.36 9.03 8.08
N THR A 179 14.80 10.25 7.75
CA THR A 179 14.47 10.94 6.51
C THR A 179 15.75 11.40 5.82
N GLN A 180 15.81 11.32 4.50
CA GLN A 180 16.92 11.82 3.70
C GLN A 180 16.42 12.53 2.43
N PRO A 181 16.60 13.81 2.26
CA PRO A 181 17.04 14.82 3.22
C PRO A 181 16.04 14.99 4.37
N ARG A 182 16.55 15.29 5.53
CA ARG A 182 15.75 15.35 6.75
C ARG A 182 14.84 16.57 6.73
N LYS A 183 13.58 16.36 6.36
CA LYS A 183 12.55 17.36 6.52
C LYS A 183 11.36 16.69 7.23
N PHE A 184 11.12 17.12 8.44
CA PHE A 184 9.94 16.75 9.20
C PHE A 184 9.08 18.01 9.34
N GLN A 185 7.84 17.93 8.89
CA GLN A 185 6.86 18.99 9.06
C GLN A 185 5.57 18.36 9.57
N ALA A 186 5.28 18.53 10.85
CA ALA A 186 4.01 18.14 11.45
C ALA A 186 3.24 19.38 11.88
N LEU A 187 2.01 19.46 11.46
CA LEU A 187 1.04 20.44 11.91
C LEU A 187 0.02 19.81 12.89
N GLY A 188 0.48 18.90 13.73
CA GLY A 188 -0.33 18.20 14.72
C GLY A 188 0.51 17.47 15.74
N THR A 189 -0.13 16.69 16.59
CA THR A 189 0.53 15.96 17.68
C THR A 189 1.22 14.72 17.15
N ILE A 190 2.49 14.55 17.56
CA ILE A 190 3.23 13.31 17.38
C ILE A 190 3.50 12.79 18.77
N THR A 191 3.08 11.56 19.02
CA THR A 191 3.39 10.83 20.24
C THR A 191 4.36 9.72 19.90
N GLY A 192 5.53 9.74 20.52
CA GLY A 192 6.50 8.65 20.49
C GLY A 192 6.67 8.10 21.90
N SER A 193 6.87 6.82 22.02
CA SER A 193 7.27 6.13 23.25
C SER A 193 8.65 5.54 23.10
#